data_baa96af3f6078f7376f0c18943152904
#
_entry.id   baa96af3f6078f7376f0c18943152904
#
_cell.length_a   1.000
_cell.length_b   1.000
_cell.length_c   1.000
_cell.angle_alpha   90.00
_cell.angle_beta   90.00
_cell.angle_gamma   90.00
#
_symmetry.space_group_name_H-M   'P 1'
#
loop_
_entity.id
_entity.type
_entity.pdbx_description
1 polymer ?
#
loop_
_entity_poly.entity_id
_entity_poly.type
_entity_poly.pdbx_seq_one_letter_code
_entity_poly.pdbx_strand_id
1 'polypeptide(L)'
;MDDASYVERRVDISNYIIFAPIFFASIGLKTDISGLTPEILLFCICFVIVALITKIIGCGLAAKLCRFNWGDSLKVGVGMMTRGEVALIVAQKGLAIGVVDAVYFTAVILLIVVSSVATPLVLKALFTKMPPQPHPSQVK
;
A
#
# COMPACT_ATOMS: atom_id res chain seq x y z
N MET A 1 3.23 -28.68 -15.58
CA MET A 1 2.87 -27.25 -15.35
C MET A 1 1.97 -27.06 -14.13
N ASP A 2 1.60 -28.15 -13.46
CA ASP A 2 0.70 -28.08 -12.29
C ASP A 2 1.42 -27.81 -10.97
N ASP A 3 2.74 -28.06 -10.91
CA ASP A 3 3.53 -27.86 -9.68
C ASP A 3 3.69 -26.39 -9.28
N ALA A 4 3.77 -25.48 -10.25
CA ALA A 4 3.92 -24.05 -9.96
C ALA A 4 2.66 -23.46 -9.29
N SER A 5 1.48 -23.81 -9.79
CA SER A 5 0.21 -23.36 -9.23
C SER A 5 -0.06 -23.96 -7.83
N TYR A 6 0.41 -25.18 -7.61
CA TYR A 6 0.33 -25.84 -6.30
C TYR A 6 1.22 -25.14 -5.27
N VAL A 7 2.47 -24.82 -5.63
CA VAL A 7 3.41 -24.12 -4.77
C VAL A 7 2.91 -22.70 -4.46
N GLU A 8 2.45 -21.96 -5.48
CA GLU A 8 1.88 -20.63 -5.34
C GLU A 8 0.74 -20.62 -4.31
N ARG A 9 -0.22 -21.52 -4.46
CA ARG A 9 -1.35 -21.63 -3.53
C ARG A 9 -0.94 -21.96 -2.10
N ARG A 10 0.10 -22.79 -1.91
CA ARG A 10 0.64 -23.12 -0.59
C ARG A 10 1.34 -21.94 0.06
N VAL A 11 2.12 -21.18 -0.72
CA VAL A 11 2.80 -19.96 -0.26
C VAL A 11 1.77 -18.89 0.12
N ASP A 12 0.74 -18.70 -0.69
CA ASP A 12 -0.34 -17.75 -0.39
C ASP A 12 -1.06 -18.09 0.92
N ILE A 13 -1.42 -19.35 1.13
CA ILE A 13 -2.06 -19.79 2.38
C ILE A 13 -1.17 -19.52 3.57
N SER A 14 0.12 -19.85 3.50
CA SER A 14 1.09 -19.62 4.58
C SER A 14 1.26 -18.15 4.87
N ASN A 15 1.30 -17.32 3.82
CA ASN A 15 1.39 -15.87 3.95
C ASN A 15 0.17 -15.29 4.67
N TYR A 16 -1.04 -15.71 4.29
CA TYR A 16 -2.28 -15.22 4.91
C TYR A 16 -2.47 -15.68 6.36
N ILE A 17 -2.10 -16.92 6.68
CA ILE A 17 -2.37 -17.49 8.00
C ILE A 17 -1.30 -17.11 9.01
N ILE A 18 -0.03 -16.99 8.60
CA ILE A 18 1.11 -16.81 9.52
C ILE A 18 1.69 -15.40 9.39
N PHE A 19 2.18 -15.04 8.21
CA PHE A 19 2.97 -13.82 8.05
C PHE A 19 2.13 -12.54 8.14
N ALA A 20 0.97 -12.49 7.55
CA ALA A 20 0.13 -11.30 7.58
C ALA A 20 -0.37 -10.96 8.99
N PRO A 21 -0.92 -11.90 9.80
CA PRO A 21 -1.30 -11.60 11.18
C PRO A 21 -0.13 -11.17 12.06
N ILE A 22 1.02 -11.82 11.95
CA ILE A 22 2.22 -11.46 12.72
C ILE A 22 2.70 -10.05 12.35
N PHE A 23 2.72 -9.72 11.07
CA PHE A 23 3.10 -8.39 10.57
C PHE A 23 2.17 -7.30 11.13
N PHE A 24 0.85 -7.48 11.00
CA PHE A 24 -0.10 -6.49 11.51
C PHE A 24 -0.11 -6.39 13.04
N ALA A 25 0.05 -7.50 13.76
CA ALA A 25 0.19 -7.50 15.21
C ALA A 25 1.47 -6.77 15.66
N SER A 26 2.59 -7.00 14.97
CA SER A 26 3.85 -6.29 15.25
C SER A 26 3.74 -4.79 15.04
N ILE A 27 3.02 -4.35 14.01
CA ILE A 27 2.75 -2.94 13.76
C ILE A 27 1.86 -2.36 14.87
N GLY A 28 0.77 -3.05 15.20
CA GLY A 28 -0.18 -2.60 16.22
C GLY A 28 0.46 -2.44 17.60
N LEU A 29 1.33 -3.36 18.00
CA LEU A 29 2.06 -3.29 19.28
C LEU A 29 3.07 -2.14 19.35
N LYS A 30 3.57 -1.66 18.22
CA LYS A 30 4.52 -0.52 18.15
C LYS A 30 3.82 0.83 18.02
N THR A 31 2.51 0.84 17.86
CA THR A 31 1.72 2.07 17.69
C THR A 31 1.35 2.60 19.06
N ASP A 32 1.92 3.71 19.45
CA ASP A 32 1.53 4.45 20.65
C ASP A 32 0.51 5.52 20.25
N ILE A 33 -0.74 5.30 20.65
CA ILE A 33 -1.86 6.21 20.37
C ILE A 33 -2.05 7.23 21.50
N SER A 34 -1.38 7.04 22.63
CA SER A 34 -1.60 7.83 23.85
C SER A 34 -1.19 9.30 23.71
N GLY A 35 -0.32 9.63 22.75
CA GLY A 35 0.15 11.00 22.49
C GLY A 35 -0.57 11.74 21.37
N LEU A 36 -1.66 11.20 20.81
CA LEU A 36 -2.39 11.81 19.70
C LEU A 36 -3.28 12.96 20.18
N THR A 37 -2.78 14.18 20.04
CA THR A 37 -3.61 15.39 20.15
C THR A 37 -4.43 15.58 18.88
N PRO A 38 -5.56 16.31 18.90
CA PRO A 38 -6.37 16.59 17.72
C PRO A 38 -5.59 17.23 16.56
N GLU A 39 -4.61 18.06 16.87
CA GLU A 39 -3.73 18.70 15.88
C GLU A 39 -2.84 17.68 15.14
N ILE A 40 -2.28 16.73 15.89
CA ILE A 40 -1.45 15.65 15.35
C ILE A 40 -2.31 14.70 14.51
N LEU A 41 -3.53 14.42 14.93
CA LEU A 41 -4.46 13.59 14.17
C LEU A 41 -4.79 14.23 12.82
N LEU A 42 -5.05 15.53 12.78
CA LEU A 42 -5.27 16.28 11.54
C LEU A 42 -4.05 16.19 10.60
N PHE A 43 -2.85 16.39 11.17
CA PHE A 43 -1.60 16.22 10.42
C PHE A 43 -1.47 14.81 9.82
N CYS A 44 -1.73 13.76 10.61
CA CYS A 44 -1.68 12.36 10.15
C CYS A 44 -2.64 12.11 8.99
N ILE A 45 -3.87 12.61 9.09
CA ILE A 45 -4.89 12.46 8.02
C ILE A 45 -4.42 13.17 6.74
N CYS A 46 -3.98 14.42 6.83
CA CYS A 46 -3.46 15.15 5.68
C CYS A 46 -2.25 14.46 5.05
N PHE A 47 -1.32 13.99 5.88
CA PHE A 47 -0.13 13.27 5.44
C PHE A 47 -0.49 11.98 4.68
N VAL A 48 -1.42 11.18 5.20
CA VAL A 48 -1.91 9.96 4.55
C VAL A 48 -2.55 10.29 3.20
N ILE A 49 -3.45 11.26 3.14
CA ILE A 49 -4.15 11.66 1.91
C ILE A 49 -3.14 12.10 0.84
N VAL A 50 -2.22 13.00 1.19
CA VAL A 50 -1.19 13.52 0.26
C VAL A 50 -0.30 12.38 -0.23
N ALA A 51 0.14 11.50 0.67
CA ALA A 51 1.00 10.37 0.33
C ALA A 51 0.34 9.39 -0.65
N LEU A 52 -0.96 9.10 -0.48
CA LEU A 52 -1.73 8.24 -1.37
C LEU A 52 -1.95 8.89 -2.75
N ILE A 53 -2.38 10.14 -2.77
CA ILE A 53 -2.64 10.89 -4.02
C ILE A 53 -1.35 11.03 -4.84
N THR A 54 -0.23 11.38 -4.21
CA THR A 54 1.06 11.54 -4.89
C THR A 54 1.50 10.26 -5.58
N LYS A 55 1.28 9.11 -4.94
CA LYS A 55 1.59 7.79 -5.52
C LYS A 55 0.70 7.45 -6.71
N ILE A 56 -0.61 7.66 -6.58
CA ILE A 56 -1.57 7.40 -7.66
C ILE A 56 -1.21 8.25 -8.88
N ILE A 57 -0.97 9.54 -8.67
CA ILE A 57 -0.62 10.46 -9.76
C ILE A 57 0.73 10.09 -10.35
N GLY A 58 1.78 9.91 -9.55
CA GLY A 58 3.13 9.63 -10.03
C GLY A 58 3.20 8.32 -10.83
N CYS A 59 2.70 7.22 -10.26
CA CYS A 59 2.74 5.92 -10.93
C CYS A 59 1.74 5.83 -12.09
N GLY A 60 0.57 6.47 -11.97
CA GLY A 60 -0.41 6.56 -13.05
C GLY A 60 0.10 7.35 -14.25
N LEU A 61 0.77 8.49 -14.03
CA LEU A 61 1.42 9.27 -15.09
C LEU A 61 2.57 8.49 -15.73
N ALA A 62 3.42 7.82 -14.94
CA ALA A 62 4.49 7.00 -15.47
C ALA A 62 3.94 5.88 -16.38
N ALA A 63 2.89 5.19 -15.95
CA ALA A 63 2.22 4.18 -16.76
C ALA A 63 1.62 4.79 -18.05
N LYS A 64 1.06 6.01 -17.97
CA LYS A 64 0.54 6.70 -19.14
C LYS A 64 1.63 7.08 -20.15
N LEU A 65 2.79 7.51 -19.68
CA LEU A 65 3.97 7.78 -20.53
C LEU A 65 4.45 6.50 -21.23
N CYS A 66 4.30 5.35 -20.61
CA CYS A 66 4.55 4.02 -21.21
C CYS A 66 3.45 3.56 -22.19
N ARG A 67 2.55 4.47 -22.63
CA ARG A 67 1.45 4.21 -23.57
C ARG A 67 0.35 3.26 -23.07
N PHE A 68 0.22 3.07 -21.76
CA PHE A 68 -0.94 2.36 -21.20
C PHE A 68 -2.22 3.16 -21.38
N ASN A 69 -3.35 2.46 -21.46
CA ASN A 69 -4.67 3.09 -21.50
C ASN A 69 -4.97 3.80 -20.15
N TRP A 70 -5.81 4.83 -20.16
CA TRP A 70 -6.16 5.59 -18.94
C TRP A 70 -6.68 4.71 -17.81
N GLY A 71 -7.53 3.73 -18.12
CA GLY A 71 -8.05 2.78 -17.14
C GLY A 71 -6.97 1.92 -16.51
N ASP A 72 -6.04 1.41 -17.30
CA ASP A 72 -4.96 0.55 -16.83
C ASP A 72 -3.87 1.36 -16.11
N SER A 73 -3.59 2.59 -16.56
CA SER A 73 -2.71 3.53 -15.85
C SER A 73 -3.22 3.84 -14.44
N LEU A 74 -4.52 4.02 -14.27
CA LEU A 74 -5.13 4.25 -12.97
C LEU A 74 -5.03 3.01 -12.07
N LYS A 75 -5.27 1.80 -12.62
CA LYS A 75 -5.11 0.54 -11.88
C LYS A 75 -3.66 0.35 -11.41
N VAL A 76 -2.67 0.65 -12.25
CA VAL A 76 -1.26 0.61 -11.88
C VAL A 76 -0.97 1.62 -10.78
N GLY A 77 -1.45 2.86 -10.90
CA GLY A 77 -1.28 3.90 -9.89
C GLY A 77 -1.84 3.50 -8.52
N VAL A 78 -3.05 2.94 -8.51
CA VAL A 78 -3.70 2.45 -7.29
C VAL A 78 -3.00 1.20 -6.73
N GLY A 79 -2.60 0.24 -7.58
CA GLY A 79 -1.87 -0.94 -7.14
C GLY A 79 -0.53 -0.61 -6.48
N MET A 80 0.13 0.46 -6.92
CA MET A 80 1.39 0.95 -6.34
C MET A 80 1.20 1.89 -5.13
N MET A 81 -0.03 2.11 -4.68
CA MET A 81 -0.35 3.00 -3.56
C MET A 81 0.08 2.39 -2.21
N THR A 82 0.09 1.07 -2.08
CA THR A 82 0.46 0.37 -0.84
C THR A 82 1.88 0.73 -0.42
N ARG A 83 2.02 1.07 0.87
CA ARG A 83 3.30 1.24 1.54
C ARG A 83 3.48 0.10 2.53
N GLY A 84 4.65 -0.55 2.50
CA GLY A 84 4.93 -1.75 3.30
C GLY A 84 6.13 -1.60 4.22
N GLU A 85 6.81 -2.71 4.42
CA GLU A 85 7.93 -2.88 5.36
C GLU A 85 9.07 -1.89 5.17
N VAL A 86 9.36 -1.44 3.94
CA VAL A 86 10.45 -0.49 3.68
C VAL A 86 10.19 0.85 4.39
N ALA A 87 8.96 1.38 4.31
CA ALA A 87 8.60 2.60 5.00
C ALA A 87 8.72 2.44 6.52
N LEU A 88 8.33 1.28 7.05
CA LEU A 88 8.45 0.95 8.47
C LEU A 88 9.91 0.87 8.91
N ILE A 89 10.76 0.18 8.16
CA ILE A 89 12.19 0.04 8.46
C ILE A 89 12.88 1.40 8.48
N VAL A 90 12.63 2.24 7.48
CA VAL A 90 13.20 3.59 7.40
C VAL A 90 12.73 4.44 8.57
N ALA A 91 11.45 4.41 8.90
CA ALA A 91 10.89 5.16 10.03
C ALA A 91 11.46 4.68 11.38
N GLN A 92 11.62 3.35 11.58
CA GLN A 92 12.24 2.78 12.78
C GLN A 92 13.72 3.18 12.91
N LYS A 93 14.46 3.19 11.81
CA LYS A 93 15.86 3.68 11.80
C LYS A 93 15.91 5.16 12.15
N GLY A 94 15.02 5.97 11.57
CA GLY A 94 14.92 7.39 11.87
C GLY A 94 14.61 7.67 13.34
N LEU A 95 13.70 6.89 13.93
CA LEU A 95 13.37 6.95 15.36
C LEU A 95 14.58 6.56 16.23
N ALA A 96 15.28 5.48 15.87
CA ALA A 96 16.43 4.97 16.63
C ALA A 96 17.60 5.94 16.68
N ILE A 97 17.82 6.75 15.62
CA ILE A 97 18.88 7.77 15.56
C ILE A 97 18.40 9.17 15.98
N GLY A 98 17.15 9.31 16.44
CA GLY A 98 16.59 10.56 16.93
C GLY A 98 16.25 11.62 15.86
N VAL A 99 16.19 11.23 14.60
CA VAL A 99 15.81 12.13 13.48
C VAL A 99 14.29 12.23 13.34
N VAL A 100 13.55 11.19 13.75
CA VAL A 100 12.09 11.14 13.69
C VAL A 100 11.56 11.02 15.11
N ASP A 101 10.67 11.91 15.51
CA ASP A 101 9.99 11.82 16.80
C ASP A 101 8.92 10.71 16.78
N ALA A 102 8.60 10.18 17.96
CA ALA A 102 7.60 9.11 18.12
C ALA A 102 6.24 9.47 17.53
N VAL A 103 5.87 10.74 17.54
CA VAL A 103 4.62 11.27 16.98
C VAL A 103 4.56 11.05 15.45
N TYR A 104 5.62 11.40 14.73
CA TYR A 104 5.70 11.22 13.28
C TYR A 104 5.83 9.75 12.90
N PHE A 105 6.45 8.93 13.76
CA PHE A 105 6.48 7.48 13.58
C PHE A 105 5.07 6.89 13.58
N THR A 106 4.20 7.36 14.47
CA THR A 106 2.77 6.96 14.50
C THR A 106 2.05 7.33 13.20
N ALA A 107 2.34 8.50 12.61
CA ALA A 107 1.79 8.90 11.31
C ALA A 107 2.20 7.94 10.17
N VAL A 108 3.45 7.48 10.17
CA VAL A 108 3.92 6.51 9.18
C VAL A 108 3.23 5.15 9.35
N ILE A 109 3.02 4.70 10.57
CA ILE A 109 2.28 3.46 10.84
C ILE A 109 0.83 3.58 10.34
N LEU A 110 0.17 4.68 10.65
CA LEU A 110 -1.19 4.94 10.18
C LEU A 110 -1.27 4.91 8.64
N LEU A 111 -0.30 5.51 7.96
CA LEU A 111 -0.18 5.46 6.50
C LEU A 111 -0.07 4.03 5.99
N ILE A 112 0.76 3.19 6.61
CA ILE A 112 0.93 1.78 6.21
C ILE A 112 -0.39 1.02 6.36
N VAL A 113 -1.04 1.12 7.50
CA VAL A 113 -2.31 0.42 7.78
C VAL A 113 -3.40 0.87 6.81
N VAL A 114 -3.61 2.19 6.68
CA VAL A 114 -4.64 2.75 5.79
C VAL A 114 -4.37 2.36 4.34
N SER A 115 -3.14 2.47 3.84
CA SER A 115 -2.82 2.11 2.47
C SER A 115 -3.00 0.61 2.20
N SER A 116 -2.65 -0.25 3.15
CA SER A 116 -2.79 -1.71 3.02
C SER A 116 -4.25 -2.16 2.93
N VAL A 117 -5.16 -1.47 3.63
CA VAL A 117 -6.60 -1.76 3.58
C VAL A 117 -7.27 -1.07 2.40
N ALA A 118 -6.93 0.19 2.13
CA ALA A 118 -7.55 0.97 1.07
C ALA A 118 -7.22 0.44 -0.33
N THR A 119 -5.98 0.01 -0.56
CA THR A 119 -5.53 -0.45 -1.89
C THR A 119 -6.37 -1.59 -2.46
N PRO A 120 -6.58 -2.73 -1.78
CA PRO A 120 -7.39 -3.81 -2.33
C PRO A 120 -8.85 -3.43 -2.52
N LEU A 121 -9.42 -2.58 -1.65
CA LEU A 121 -10.79 -2.11 -1.77
C LEU A 121 -10.99 -1.23 -3.02
N VAL A 122 -10.09 -0.24 -3.19
CA VAL A 122 -10.14 0.66 -4.35
C VAL A 122 -9.84 -0.10 -5.65
N LEU A 123 -8.86 -1.01 -5.62
CA LEU A 123 -8.49 -1.81 -6.77
C LEU A 123 -9.66 -2.72 -7.21
N LYS A 124 -10.32 -3.39 -6.26
CA LYS A 124 -11.52 -4.18 -6.54
C LYS A 124 -12.62 -3.34 -7.19
N ALA A 125 -12.89 -2.14 -6.67
CA ALA A 125 -13.88 -1.23 -7.24
C ALA A 125 -13.51 -0.78 -8.66
N LEU A 126 -12.22 -0.53 -8.95
CA LEU A 126 -11.74 -0.17 -10.28
C LEU A 126 -11.87 -1.33 -11.28
N PHE A 127 -11.53 -2.54 -10.89
CA PHE A 127 -11.69 -3.71 -11.76
C PHE A 127 -13.17 -4.01 -12.07
N THR A 128 -14.06 -3.75 -11.13
CA THR A 128 -15.51 -3.91 -11.35
C THR A 128 -16.05 -2.86 -12.32
N LYS A 129 -15.58 -1.61 -12.23
CA LYS A 129 -16.05 -0.50 -13.08
C LYS A 129 -15.36 -0.46 -14.45
N MET A 130 -14.13 -0.93 -14.55
CA MET A 130 -13.30 -0.90 -15.75
C MET A 130 -12.73 -2.29 -16.00
N PRO A 131 -13.48 -3.21 -16.61
CA PRO A 131 -12.96 -4.55 -16.93
C PRO A 131 -11.72 -4.45 -17.80
N PRO A 132 -10.75 -5.38 -17.67
CA PRO A 132 -9.54 -5.38 -18.46
C PRO A 132 -9.88 -5.47 -19.96
N GLN A 133 -9.33 -4.55 -20.74
CA GLN A 133 -9.45 -4.60 -22.19
C GLN A 133 -8.47 -5.65 -22.73
N PRO A 134 -8.89 -6.51 -23.68
CA PRO A 134 -7.98 -7.47 -24.30
C PRO A 134 -6.83 -6.73 -24.96
N HIS A 135 -5.61 -7.13 -24.63
CA HIS A 135 -4.40 -6.58 -25.23
C HIS A 135 -4.42 -6.88 -26.72
N PRO A 136 -4.12 -5.91 -27.62
CA PRO A 136 -4.16 -6.11 -29.09
C PRO A 136 -3.22 -7.21 -29.59
N SER A 137 -2.31 -7.72 -28.77
CA SER A 137 -1.43 -8.85 -29.11
C SER A 137 -2.07 -10.25 -28.93
N GLN A 138 -3.28 -10.35 -28.39
CA GLN A 138 -3.98 -11.64 -28.19
C GLN A 138 -5.08 -11.91 -29.23
N VAL A 139 -5.24 -11.01 -30.20
CA VAL A 139 -6.15 -11.19 -31.35
C VAL A 139 -5.31 -11.58 -32.56
N LYS A 140 -4.74 -12.78 -32.53
CA LYS A 140 -4.25 -13.50 -33.71
C LYS A 140 -4.57 -14.96 -33.55
#